data_d68e542ee1bff82049d49de22073bf45
#
_entry.id   d68e542ee1bff82049d49de22073bf45
#
_cell.length_a   1.000
_cell.length_b   1.000
_cell.length_c   1.000
_cell.angle_alpha   90.00
_cell.angle_beta   90.00
_cell.angle_gamma   90.00
#
_symmetry.space_group_name_H-M   'P 1'
#
loop_
_entity.id
_entity.type
_entity.pdbx_description
1 polymer ?
#
loop_
_entity_poly.entity_id
_entity_poly.type
_entity_poly.pdbx_seq_one_letter_code
_entity_poly.pdbx_strand_id
1 'polypeptide(L)'
;DKIALGLDAKNGYLSVSGWKENSNKLTLNYLREVNDYGFSRLIYTDINRDGMKQSPNFEETSKVSDISNCPVIISGGVSSINDIKKAKTLKNIEGIIVGKAIYDGDIKLTDLAKELN
;
A
#
# COMPACT_ATOMS: atom_id res chain seq x y z
N ASP A 1 4.30 -6.28 18.69
CA ASP A 1 4.94 -5.06 18.19
C ASP A 1 5.95 -5.31 17.07
N LYS A 2 6.20 -6.58 16.75
CA LYS A 2 7.14 -6.95 15.68
C LYS A 2 6.45 -7.60 14.48
N ILE A 3 5.12 -7.63 14.48
CA ILE A 3 4.37 -8.29 13.41
C ILE A 3 3.69 -7.23 12.56
N ALA A 4 3.97 -7.25 11.25
CA ALA A 4 3.27 -6.43 10.28
C ALA A 4 2.13 -7.24 9.67
N LEU A 5 0.99 -6.60 9.46
CA LEU A 5 -0.13 -7.21 8.78
C LEU A 5 -0.04 -6.86 7.29
N GLY A 6 -0.09 -7.87 6.42
CA GLY A 6 -0.17 -7.66 4.98
C GLY A 6 -1.59 -7.88 4.51
N LEU A 7 -2.16 -6.89 3.84
CA LEU A 7 -3.47 -7.00 3.21
C LEU A 7 -3.33 -6.81 1.71
N ASP A 8 -3.69 -7.83 0.95
CA ASP A 8 -3.74 -7.77 -0.50
C ASP A 8 -5.20 -7.58 -0.91
N ALA A 9 -5.46 -6.55 -1.69
CA ALA A 9 -6.81 -6.19 -2.08
C ALA A 9 -6.95 -6.10 -3.59
N LYS A 10 -8.12 -6.49 -4.08
CA LYS A 10 -8.49 -6.38 -5.48
C LYS A 10 -9.90 -5.81 -5.55
N ASN A 11 -10.05 -4.64 -6.17
CA ASN A 11 -11.34 -3.94 -6.28
C ASN A 11 -12.00 -3.70 -4.91
N GLY A 12 -11.21 -3.45 -3.86
CA GLY A 12 -11.73 -3.19 -2.52
C GLY A 12 -12.03 -4.44 -1.70
N TYR A 13 -11.82 -5.63 -2.25
CA TYR A 13 -12.03 -6.90 -1.55
C TYR A 13 -10.70 -7.55 -1.21
N LEU A 14 -10.65 -8.25 -0.08
CA LEU A 14 -9.47 -9.04 0.26
C LEU A 14 -9.22 -10.08 -0.80
N SER A 15 -7.97 -10.20 -1.20
CA SER A 15 -7.51 -11.25 -2.10
C SER A 15 -6.94 -12.39 -1.27
N VAL A 16 -7.22 -13.61 -1.68
CA VAL A 16 -6.81 -14.83 -0.97
C VAL A 16 -6.21 -15.82 -1.97
N SER A 17 -5.68 -16.94 -1.45
CA SER A 17 -5.14 -18.02 -2.29
C SER A 17 -4.03 -17.58 -3.22
N GLY A 18 -3.11 -16.74 -2.74
CA GLY A 18 -1.98 -16.26 -3.53
C GLY A 18 -2.40 -15.39 -4.70
N TRP A 19 -3.41 -14.56 -4.50
CA TRP A 19 -3.96 -13.63 -5.51
C TRP A 19 -4.83 -14.31 -6.56
N LYS A 20 -5.11 -15.60 -6.42
CA LYS A 20 -5.90 -16.34 -7.42
C LYS A 20 -7.39 -16.11 -7.30
N GLU A 21 -7.85 -15.78 -6.10
CA GLU A 21 -9.27 -15.62 -5.80
C GLU A 21 -9.51 -14.34 -5.01
N ASN A 22 -10.67 -13.73 -5.23
CA ASN A 22 -11.16 -12.67 -4.36
C ASN A 22 -12.07 -13.29 -3.31
N SER A 23 -11.97 -12.80 -2.09
CA SER A 23 -12.97 -13.10 -1.08
C SER A 23 -14.16 -12.18 -1.27
N ASN A 24 -15.29 -12.50 -0.62
CA ASN A 24 -16.43 -11.61 -0.56
C ASN A 24 -16.29 -10.58 0.57
N LYS A 25 -15.14 -10.55 1.23
CA LYS A 25 -14.89 -9.68 2.38
C LYS A 25 -14.30 -8.36 1.92
N LEU A 26 -14.95 -7.25 2.24
CA LEU A 26 -14.39 -5.93 1.98
C LEU A 26 -13.16 -5.71 2.85
N THR A 27 -12.12 -5.17 2.23
CA THR A 27 -10.84 -4.92 2.92
C THR A 27 -11.03 -4.03 4.15
N LEU A 28 -11.84 -2.96 4.03
CA LEU A 28 -12.08 -2.05 5.14
C LEU A 28 -12.81 -2.73 6.30
N ASN A 29 -13.74 -3.63 6.02
CA ASN A 29 -14.44 -4.37 7.05
C ASN A 29 -13.51 -5.32 7.79
N TYR A 30 -12.65 -6.01 7.05
CA TYR A 30 -11.68 -6.91 7.68
C TYR A 30 -10.69 -6.13 8.54
N LEU A 31 -10.23 -4.98 8.04
CA LEU A 31 -9.31 -4.13 8.81
C LEU A 31 -9.93 -3.71 10.14
N ARG A 32 -11.21 -3.34 10.15
CA ARG A 32 -11.91 -2.99 11.38
C ARG A 32 -11.93 -4.14 12.37
N GLU A 33 -12.08 -5.38 11.88
CA GLU A 33 -12.12 -6.57 12.74
C GLU A 33 -10.77 -6.83 13.41
N VAL A 34 -9.66 -6.60 12.71
CA VAL A 34 -8.32 -6.96 13.21
C VAL A 34 -7.55 -5.78 13.76
N ASN A 35 -8.14 -4.60 13.74
CA ASN A 35 -7.46 -3.34 14.03
C ASN A 35 -6.85 -3.28 15.44
N ASP A 36 -7.45 -3.98 16.39
CA ASP A 36 -7.03 -3.97 17.79
C ASP A 36 -6.08 -5.13 18.15
N TYR A 37 -5.61 -5.90 17.17
CA TYR A 37 -4.75 -7.06 17.44
C TYR A 37 -3.31 -6.68 17.80
N GLY A 38 -2.91 -5.42 17.65
CA GLY A 38 -1.59 -4.98 18.06
C GLY A 38 -0.50 -5.11 17.00
N PHE A 39 -0.85 -5.12 15.72
CA PHE A 39 0.15 -5.11 14.65
C PHE A 39 0.95 -3.82 14.70
N SER A 40 2.24 -3.92 14.39
CA SER A 40 3.13 -2.76 14.41
C SER A 40 2.94 -1.86 13.18
N ARG A 41 2.54 -2.44 12.07
CA ARG A 41 2.28 -1.71 10.81
C ARG A 41 1.42 -2.54 9.88
N LEU A 42 0.86 -1.87 8.89
CA LEU A 42 0.02 -2.48 7.87
C LEU A 42 0.67 -2.25 6.50
N ILE A 43 0.88 -3.33 5.74
CA ILE A 43 1.31 -3.22 4.34
C ILE A 43 0.06 -3.47 3.48
N TYR A 44 -0.38 -2.44 2.77
CA TYR A 44 -1.56 -2.53 1.93
C TYR A 44 -1.14 -2.57 0.46
N THR A 45 -1.49 -3.66 -0.23
CA THR A 45 -1.17 -3.85 -1.64
C THR A 45 -2.46 -3.90 -2.46
N ASP A 46 -2.58 -3.01 -3.45
CA ASP A 46 -3.61 -3.14 -4.47
C ASP A 46 -3.04 -4.02 -5.58
N ILE A 47 -3.50 -5.26 -5.67
CA ILE A 47 -2.91 -6.25 -6.59
C ILE A 47 -3.26 -5.96 -8.06
N ASN A 48 -4.30 -5.16 -8.33
CA ASN A 48 -4.58 -4.71 -9.69
C ASN A 48 -3.52 -3.73 -10.20
N ARG A 49 -2.84 -3.06 -9.29
CA ARG A 49 -1.84 -2.04 -9.59
C ARG A 49 -0.42 -2.54 -9.46
N ASP A 50 -0.22 -3.62 -8.68
CA ASP A 50 1.12 -4.16 -8.42
C ASP A 50 1.78 -4.61 -9.73
N GLY A 51 2.98 -4.08 -9.98
CA GLY A 51 3.72 -4.35 -11.21
C GLY A 51 3.20 -3.67 -12.47
N MET A 52 2.12 -2.90 -12.38
CA MET A 52 1.49 -2.27 -13.55
C MET A 52 1.94 -0.84 -13.80
N LYS A 53 2.59 -0.20 -12.86
CA LYS A 53 3.06 1.19 -12.96
C LYS A 53 1.96 2.18 -13.33
N GLN A 54 0.78 2.01 -12.71
CA GLN A 54 -0.40 2.84 -12.96
C GLN A 54 -0.67 3.83 -11.84
N SER A 55 0.28 4.06 -10.97
CA SER A 55 0.14 4.76 -9.70
C SER A 55 -0.65 3.93 -8.68
N PRO A 56 -0.35 4.08 -7.38
CA PRO A 56 -1.12 3.42 -6.33
C PRO A 56 -2.58 3.87 -6.32
N ASN A 57 -3.44 3.04 -5.76
CA ASN A 57 -4.83 3.40 -5.54
C ASN A 57 -4.90 4.31 -4.30
N PHE A 58 -4.65 5.60 -4.50
CA PHE A 58 -4.59 6.56 -3.40
C PHE A 58 -5.94 6.76 -2.71
N GLU A 59 -7.04 6.65 -3.44
CA GLU A 59 -8.37 6.77 -2.86
C GLU A 59 -8.63 5.68 -1.84
N GLU A 60 -8.41 4.43 -2.20
CA GLU A 60 -8.60 3.29 -1.29
C GLU A 60 -7.57 3.30 -0.17
N THR A 61 -6.31 3.61 -0.50
CA THR A 61 -5.23 3.69 0.48
C THR A 61 -5.53 4.74 1.54
N SER A 62 -6.08 5.87 1.13
CA SER A 62 -6.47 6.93 2.07
C SER A 62 -7.52 6.44 3.06
N LYS A 63 -8.51 5.69 2.59
CA LYS A 63 -9.54 5.10 3.45
C LYS A 63 -8.94 4.09 4.43
N VAL A 64 -8.01 3.28 3.94
CA VAL A 64 -7.30 2.30 4.78
C VAL A 64 -6.49 3.02 5.86
N SER A 65 -5.77 4.06 5.50
CA SER A 65 -4.93 4.78 6.46
C SER A 65 -5.75 5.53 7.50
N ASP A 66 -6.95 6.00 7.14
CA ASP A 66 -7.85 6.66 8.09
C ASP A 66 -8.39 5.70 9.15
N ILE A 67 -8.59 4.44 8.77
CA ILE A 67 -9.16 3.43 9.67
C ILE A 67 -8.08 2.74 10.50
N SER A 68 -6.90 2.52 9.93
CA SER A 68 -5.85 1.73 10.56
C SER A 68 -5.35 2.36 11.87
N ASN A 69 -5.27 1.53 12.92
CA ASN A 69 -4.68 1.93 14.20
C ASN A 69 -3.14 1.97 14.15
N CYS A 70 -2.54 1.36 13.15
CA CYS A 70 -1.09 1.35 12.99
C CYS A 70 -0.68 2.05 11.69
N PRO A 71 0.59 2.46 11.57
CA PRO A 71 1.08 3.09 10.35
C PRO A 71 0.95 2.19 9.14
N VAL A 72 0.70 2.78 7.98
CA VAL A 72 0.45 2.06 6.72
C VAL A 72 1.62 2.25 5.77
N ILE A 73 2.01 1.17 5.11
CA ILE A 73 2.96 1.17 4.01
C ILE A 73 2.19 0.90 2.72
N ILE A 74 2.35 1.79 1.75
CA ILE A 74 1.71 1.67 0.44
C ILE A 74 2.49 0.69 -0.43
N SER A 75 1.79 -0.21 -1.10
CA SER A 75 2.38 -1.15 -2.04
C SER A 75 1.50 -1.29 -3.28
N GLY A 76 2.15 -1.43 -4.44
CA GLY A 76 1.46 -1.67 -5.70
C GLY A 76 1.31 -0.42 -6.56
N GLY A 77 1.90 -0.44 -7.74
CA GLY A 77 1.64 0.54 -8.79
C GLY A 77 2.46 1.81 -8.77
N VAL A 78 3.39 1.97 -7.84
CA VAL A 78 4.22 3.17 -7.80
C VAL A 78 4.99 3.32 -9.12
N SER A 79 4.81 4.46 -9.80
CA SER A 79 5.33 4.66 -11.15
C SER A 79 6.21 5.90 -11.31
N SER A 80 6.16 6.84 -10.37
CA SER A 80 6.86 8.11 -10.52
C SER A 80 7.21 8.74 -9.17
N ILE A 81 8.11 9.71 -9.20
CA ILE A 81 8.43 10.54 -8.03
C ILE A 81 7.18 11.29 -7.55
N ASN A 82 6.29 11.68 -8.47
CA ASN A 82 5.05 12.34 -8.08
C ASN A 82 4.18 11.45 -7.19
N ASP A 83 4.14 10.14 -7.43
CA ASP A 83 3.44 9.20 -6.57
C ASP A 83 4.02 9.22 -5.16
N ILE A 84 5.34 9.27 -5.04
CA ILE A 84 6.02 9.33 -3.75
C ILE A 84 5.68 10.64 -3.02
N LYS A 85 5.74 11.76 -3.74
CA LYS A 85 5.37 13.07 -3.16
C LYS A 85 3.91 13.08 -2.70
N LYS A 86 3.01 12.50 -3.48
CA LYS A 86 1.60 12.40 -3.10
C LYS A 86 1.41 11.52 -1.87
N ALA A 87 2.12 10.40 -1.79
CA ALA A 87 2.05 9.52 -0.63
C ALA A 87 2.47 10.24 0.65
N LYS A 88 3.46 11.13 0.57
CA LYS A 88 3.95 11.90 1.72
C LYS A 88 2.90 12.85 2.27
N THR A 89 1.88 13.19 1.51
CA THR A 89 0.80 14.09 1.96
C THR A 89 -0.31 13.35 2.68
N LEU A 90 -0.34 12.02 2.60
CA LEU A 90 -1.41 11.23 3.20
C LEU A 90 -1.15 11.01 4.68
N LYS A 91 -2.24 11.04 5.46
CA LYS A 91 -2.18 10.81 6.89
C LYS A 91 -1.88 9.35 7.19
N ASN A 92 -1.07 9.12 8.22
CA ASN A 92 -0.78 7.78 8.74
C ASN A 92 -0.05 6.86 7.75
N ILE A 93 0.65 7.44 6.77
CA ILE A 93 1.48 6.68 5.84
C ILE A 93 2.92 6.75 6.34
N GLU A 94 3.49 5.58 6.63
CA GLU A 94 4.86 5.44 7.13
C GLU A 94 5.87 5.25 6.01
N GLY A 95 5.46 4.60 4.93
CA GLY A 95 6.39 4.29 3.86
C GLY A 95 5.68 3.84 2.60
N ILE A 96 6.49 3.60 1.58
CA ILE A 96 6.01 3.16 0.27
C ILE A 96 7.01 2.15 -0.30
N ILE A 97 6.49 1.10 -0.90
CA ILE A 97 7.32 0.09 -1.56
C ILE A 97 7.40 0.42 -3.03
N VAL A 98 8.63 0.58 -3.52
CA VAL A 98 8.90 0.89 -4.92
C VAL A 98 9.68 -0.28 -5.52
N GLY A 99 9.16 -0.87 -6.58
CA GLY A 99 9.78 -2.02 -7.22
C GLY A 99 10.02 -1.79 -8.71
N LYS A 100 9.07 -2.20 -9.54
CA LYS A 100 9.21 -2.23 -10.99
C LYS A 100 9.66 -0.89 -11.59
N ALA A 101 9.17 0.24 -11.07
CA ALA A 101 9.56 1.55 -11.58
C ALA A 101 11.05 1.83 -11.42
N ILE A 102 11.71 1.31 -10.38
CA ILE A 102 13.15 1.42 -10.22
C ILE A 102 13.85 0.50 -11.21
N TYR A 103 13.41 -0.75 -11.31
CA TYR A 103 14.03 -1.73 -12.22
C TYR A 103 13.93 -1.30 -13.68
N ASP A 104 12.82 -0.68 -14.06
CA ASP A 104 12.60 -0.21 -15.43
C ASP A 104 13.17 1.19 -15.69
N GLY A 105 13.71 1.86 -14.67
CA GLY A 105 14.33 3.18 -14.82
C GLY A 105 13.36 4.35 -14.83
N ASP A 106 12.07 4.13 -14.52
CA ASP A 106 11.09 5.22 -14.44
C ASP A 106 11.35 6.12 -13.24
N ILE A 107 11.93 5.57 -12.18
CA ILE A 107 12.37 6.30 -11.00
C ILE A 107 13.86 6.03 -10.82
N LYS A 108 14.65 7.09 -10.83
CA LYS A 108 16.08 6.99 -10.59
C LYS A 108 16.34 7.00 -9.09
N LEU A 109 17.26 6.14 -8.63
CA LEU A 109 17.63 6.08 -7.21
C LEU A 109 18.15 7.41 -6.69
N THR A 110 18.84 8.20 -7.54
CA THR A 110 19.32 9.53 -7.15
C THR A 110 18.19 10.50 -6.88
N ASP A 111 17.11 10.43 -7.66
CA ASP A 111 15.92 11.27 -7.43
C ASP A 111 15.15 10.80 -6.20
N LEU A 112 15.05 9.48 -6.01
CA LEU A 112 14.40 8.89 -4.85
C LEU A 112 15.11 9.31 -3.55
N ALA A 113 16.45 9.33 -3.57
CA ALA A 113 17.23 9.71 -2.40
C ALA A 113 16.88 11.13 -1.91
N LYS A 114 16.52 12.03 -2.82
CA LYS A 114 16.12 13.40 -2.46
C LYS A 114 14.81 13.45 -1.71
N GLU A 115 13.97 12.41 -1.84
CA GLU A 115 12.66 12.34 -1.19
C GLU A 115 12.69 11.61 0.15
N LEU A 116 13.84 11.07 0.55
CA LEU A 116 13.95 10.25 1.77
C LEU A 116 13.98 11.09 3.06
N ASN A 117 14.04 12.39 2.95
CA ASN A 117 14.09 13.26 4.13
C ASN A 117 12.79 14.02 4.36
#